data_bb43fac12689f6b2081fda021a36a2ac
#
_entry.id   bb43fac12689f6b2081fda021a36a2ac
#
_cell.length_a   1.000
_cell.length_b   1.000
_cell.length_c   1.000
_cell.angle_alpha   90.00
_cell.angle_beta   90.00
_cell.angle_gamma   90.00
#
_symmetry.space_group_name_H-M   'P 1'
#
loop_
_entity.id
_entity.type
_entity.pdbx_description
1 polymer ?
#
loop_
_entity_poly.entity_id
_entity_poly.type
_entity_poly.pdbx_seq_one_letter_code
_entity_poly.pdbx_strand_id
1 'polypeptide(L)'
;MEDLRKDYSFQKNKEYEETFTSTNTNLILDLMGADKYIDLSQTFLDIDAGIDGVAKIEKENIGIALRIRKPDYFKYRYNFTLGHHFDKENSQVHAILNSLRPDVMSPNFILQINGVDENGYCEECVAIKIQTDVFARYLKELIQNNTLDNLFVPRLASYEFQMKDVFHETNSGVDYYYIENNTITKTASNDDN
;
A
#
# COMPACT_ATOMS: atom_id res chain seq x y z
N MET A 1 -6.29 -23.15 18.91
CA MET A 1 -6.15 -23.60 17.50
C MET A 1 -6.33 -22.45 16.48
N GLU A 2 -7.02 -21.37 16.84
CA GLU A 2 -7.16 -20.17 15.98
C GLU A 2 -5.90 -19.30 15.89
N ASP A 3 -5.11 -19.22 16.96
CA ASP A 3 -3.89 -18.40 17.01
C ASP A 3 -2.79 -18.91 16.05
N LEU A 4 -2.61 -20.21 15.95
CA LEU A 4 -1.59 -20.82 15.07
C LEU A 4 -1.87 -20.59 13.57
N ARG A 5 -3.14 -20.43 13.17
CA ARG A 5 -3.49 -20.13 11.77
C ARG A 5 -3.22 -18.69 11.40
N LYS A 6 -3.40 -17.75 12.34
CA LYS A 6 -3.08 -16.33 12.14
C LYS A 6 -1.58 -16.14 12.01
N ASP A 7 -0.78 -16.77 12.88
CA ASP A 7 0.68 -16.71 12.81
C ASP A 7 1.23 -17.30 11.50
N TYR A 8 0.71 -18.44 11.06
CA TYR A 8 1.15 -19.07 9.82
C TYR A 8 0.83 -18.21 8.58
N SER A 9 -0.34 -17.58 8.53
CA SER A 9 -0.71 -16.71 7.41
C SER A 9 0.11 -15.41 7.39
N PHE A 10 0.42 -14.87 8.57
CA PHE A 10 1.25 -13.67 8.71
C PHE A 10 2.69 -13.94 8.25
N GLN A 11 3.32 -15.02 8.75
CA GLN A 11 4.66 -15.40 8.36
C GLN A 11 4.77 -15.64 6.85
N LYS A 12 3.81 -16.37 6.27
CA LYS A 12 3.79 -16.65 4.82
C LYS A 12 3.63 -15.39 3.97
N ASN A 13 2.85 -14.41 4.41
CA ASN A 13 2.73 -13.13 3.71
C ASN A 13 4.04 -12.33 3.81
N LYS A 14 4.68 -12.36 4.96
CA LYS A 14 5.95 -11.69 5.20
C LYS A 14 7.08 -12.26 4.32
N GLU A 15 7.24 -13.58 4.29
CA GLU A 15 8.21 -14.26 3.40
C GLU A 15 7.98 -13.88 1.93
N TYR A 16 6.72 -13.72 1.53
CA TYR A 16 6.35 -13.33 0.19
C TYR A 16 6.77 -11.88 -0.11
N GLU A 17 6.54 -10.95 0.80
CA GLU A 17 6.97 -9.55 0.68
C GLU A 17 8.51 -9.42 0.67
N GLU A 18 9.21 -10.15 1.53
CA GLU A 18 10.68 -10.22 1.54
C GLU A 18 11.24 -10.77 0.22
N THR A 19 10.62 -11.81 -0.32
CA THR A 19 11.01 -12.37 -1.62
C THR A 19 10.84 -11.34 -2.73
N PHE A 20 9.72 -10.63 -2.75
CA PHE A 20 9.48 -9.56 -3.72
C PHE A 20 10.54 -8.45 -3.58
N THR A 21 10.75 -7.95 -2.38
CA THR A 21 11.66 -6.83 -2.12
C THR A 21 13.09 -7.15 -2.55
N SER A 22 13.57 -8.35 -2.22
CA SER A 22 14.92 -8.80 -2.60
C SER A 22 15.10 -8.94 -4.12
N THR A 23 14.04 -9.34 -4.82
CA THR A 23 14.06 -9.57 -6.27
C THR A 23 13.87 -8.27 -7.07
N ASN A 24 13.08 -7.31 -6.53
CA ASN A 24 12.57 -6.16 -7.28
C ASN A 24 12.97 -4.80 -6.69
N THR A 25 14.09 -4.72 -5.99
CA THR A 25 14.57 -3.41 -5.46
C THR A 25 14.63 -2.33 -6.54
N ASN A 26 15.09 -2.66 -7.76
CA ASN A 26 15.15 -1.71 -8.87
C ASN A 26 13.76 -1.23 -9.29
N LEU A 27 12.76 -2.11 -9.31
CA LEU A 27 11.39 -1.75 -9.62
C LEU A 27 10.83 -0.74 -8.59
N ILE A 28 11.11 -0.96 -7.30
CA ILE A 28 10.72 -0.01 -6.24
C ILE A 28 11.41 1.33 -6.47
N LEU A 29 12.71 1.33 -6.79
CA LEU A 29 13.46 2.56 -7.08
C LEU A 29 12.85 3.34 -8.23
N ASP A 30 12.55 2.66 -9.32
CA ASP A 30 11.97 3.29 -10.52
C ASP A 30 10.56 3.85 -10.23
N LEU A 31 9.69 3.09 -9.54
CA LEU A 31 8.35 3.54 -9.17
C LEU A 31 8.37 4.75 -8.22
N MET A 32 9.37 4.80 -7.35
CA MET A 32 9.53 5.91 -6.41
C MET A 32 10.31 7.11 -7.02
N GLY A 33 11.03 6.90 -8.12
CA GLY A 33 11.97 7.89 -8.65
C GLY A 33 13.14 8.12 -7.70
N ALA A 34 13.66 7.04 -7.09
CA ALA A 34 14.63 7.11 -6.01
C ALA A 34 16.01 6.60 -6.43
N ASP A 35 17.06 7.14 -5.80
CA ASP A 35 18.44 6.73 -6.05
C ASP A 35 18.84 5.51 -5.22
N LYS A 36 18.19 5.31 -4.08
CA LYS A 36 18.49 4.24 -3.12
C LYS A 36 17.25 3.82 -2.37
N TYR A 37 17.12 2.51 -2.14
CA TYR A 37 16.12 1.91 -1.25
C TYR A 37 16.83 1.14 -0.14
N ILE A 38 16.31 1.25 1.07
CA ILE A 38 16.74 0.52 2.26
C ILE A 38 15.52 -0.23 2.78
N ASP A 39 15.59 -1.54 2.77
CA ASP A 39 14.60 -2.41 3.38
C ASP A 39 14.73 -2.31 4.91
N LEU A 40 13.62 -2.04 5.57
CA LEU A 40 13.51 -1.93 7.02
C LEU A 40 12.67 -3.05 7.63
N SER A 41 12.35 -4.09 6.86
CA SER A 41 11.60 -5.25 7.34
C SER A 41 12.17 -5.76 8.66
N GLN A 42 11.27 -6.04 9.63
CA GLN A 42 11.61 -6.50 10.99
C GLN A 42 12.32 -5.47 11.90
N THR A 43 12.43 -4.22 11.48
CA THR A 43 12.91 -3.16 12.36
C THR A 43 11.78 -2.58 13.20
N PHE A 44 12.13 -1.77 14.18
CA PHE A 44 11.18 -0.97 14.96
C PHE A 44 10.29 -0.08 14.07
N LEU A 45 10.83 0.46 12.99
CA LEU A 45 10.09 1.32 12.06
C LEU A 45 9.02 0.56 11.27
N ASP A 46 9.28 -0.69 10.90
CA ASP A 46 8.29 -1.58 10.29
C ASP A 46 7.17 -1.93 11.30
N ILE A 47 7.56 -2.37 12.49
CA ILE A 47 6.61 -2.88 13.49
C ILE A 47 5.70 -1.78 14.04
N ASP A 48 6.26 -0.63 14.43
CA ASP A 48 5.51 0.39 15.16
C ASP A 48 4.99 1.52 14.26
N ALA A 49 5.70 1.85 13.18
CA ALA A 49 5.33 2.94 12.28
C ALA A 49 4.76 2.47 10.93
N GLY A 50 4.83 1.17 10.63
CA GLY A 50 4.39 0.59 9.36
C GLY A 50 5.22 1.10 8.17
N ILE A 51 6.53 1.34 8.38
CA ILE A 51 7.47 1.77 7.36
C ILE A 51 8.32 0.57 6.96
N ASP A 52 7.94 -0.11 5.89
CA ASP A 52 8.62 -1.31 5.40
C ASP A 52 9.98 -0.99 4.75
N GLY A 53 10.14 0.24 4.26
CA GLY A 53 11.39 0.67 3.67
C GLY A 53 11.54 2.19 3.56
N VAL A 54 12.76 2.63 3.27
CA VAL A 54 13.09 4.03 3.02
C VAL A 54 13.72 4.20 1.65
N ALA A 55 13.09 5.02 0.82
CA ALA A 55 13.66 5.48 -0.44
C ALA A 55 14.38 6.81 -0.24
N LYS A 56 15.55 6.96 -0.87
CA LYS A 56 16.25 8.24 -0.93
C LYS A 56 15.95 8.91 -2.27
N ILE A 57 15.26 10.05 -2.20
CA ILE A 57 14.95 10.88 -3.36
C ILE A 57 15.71 12.19 -3.17
N GLU A 58 16.70 12.46 -4.02
CA GLU A 58 17.60 13.61 -3.88
C GLU A 58 18.30 13.62 -2.51
N LYS A 59 17.86 14.49 -1.60
CA LYS A 59 18.42 14.63 -0.23
C LYS A 59 17.46 14.15 0.87
N GLU A 60 16.26 13.76 0.50
CA GLU A 60 15.22 13.38 1.46
C GLU A 60 15.11 11.86 1.61
N ASN A 61 14.82 11.43 2.83
CA ASN A 61 14.48 10.05 3.15
C ASN A 61 12.96 9.93 3.22
N ILE A 62 12.41 9.11 2.36
CA ILE A 62 10.97 8.93 2.17
C ILE A 62 10.56 7.55 2.67
N GLY A 63 9.75 7.49 3.71
CA GLY A 63 9.21 6.25 4.26
C GLY A 63 8.15 5.65 3.35
N ILE A 64 8.19 4.33 3.13
CA ILE A 64 7.28 3.59 2.26
C ILE A 64 6.65 2.46 3.06
N ALA A 65 5.31 2.35 2.99
CA ALA A 65 4.59 1.13 3.32
C ALA A 65 4.39 0.32 2.03
N LEU A 66 4.89 -0.91 2.00
CA LEU A 66 4.85 -1.79 0.83
C LEU A 66 3.72 -2.81 0.98
N ARG A 67 2.95 -3.01 -0.08
CA ARG A 67 1.86 -3.99 -0.13
C ARG A 67 1.94 -4.79 -1.40
N ILE A 68 2.21 -6.07 -1.28
CA ILE A 68 2.33 -6.97 -2.41
C ILE A 68 1.12 -7.89 -2.48
N ARG A 69 0.50 -7.99 -3.66
CA ARG A 69 -0.69 -8.79 -3.91
C ARG A 69 -0.45 -9.79 -5.03
N LYS A 70 -0.90 -11.03 -4.80
CA LYS A 70 -0.80 -12.16 -5.73
C LYS A 70 -1.56 -11.94 -7.04
N PRO A 71 -1.30 -12.74 -8.09
CA PRO A 71 -1.95 -12.62 -9.40
C PRO A 71 -3.48 -12.66 -9.34
N ASP A 72 -4.07 -13.44 -8.43
CA ASP A 72 -5.52 -13.50 -8.23
C ASP A 72 -6.16 -12.14 -7.94
N TYR A 73 -5.39 -11.20 -7.42
CA TYR A 73 -5.83 -9.84 -7.14
C TYR A 73 -5.71 -8.90 -8.33
N PHE A 74 -5.14 -9.33 -9.45
CA PHE A 74 -4.97 -8.50 -10.65
C PHE A 74 -6.31 -7.98 -11.21
N LYS A 75 -7.38 -8.74 -11.10
CA LYS A 75 -8.74 -8.31 -11.46
C LYS A 75 -9.26 -7.14 -10.61
N TYR A 76 -8.69 -6.93 -9.42
CA TYR A 76 -9.00 -5.81 -8.51
C TYR A 76 -7.85 -4.79 -8.47
N ARG A 77 -7.10 -4.70 -9.55
CA ARG A 77 -5.84 -3.96 -9.65
C ARG A 77 -5.92 -2.48 -9.28
N TYR A 78 -7.11 -1.89 -9.35
CA TYR A 78 -7.36 -0.49 -8.98
C TYR A 78 -7.99 -0.33 -7.59
N ASN A 79 -8.18 -1.41 -6.86
CA ASN A 79 -8.76 -1.37 -5.53
C ASN A 79 -7.68 -1.36 -4.46
N PHE A 80 -7.94 -0.60 -3.43
CA PHE A 80 -7.13 -0.58 -2.22
C PHE A 80 -8.00 -1.00 -1.04
N THR A 81 -7.50 -1.87 -0.17
CA THR A 81 -8.25 -2.38 0.97
C THR A 81 -7.56 -2.04 2.29
N LEU A 82 -8.34 -1.59 3.28
CA LEU A 82 -7.89 -1.43 4.65
C LEU A 82 -8.61 -2.42 5.54
N GLY A 83 -7.86 -3.24 6.26
CA GLY A 83 -8.40 -4.17 7.25
C GLY A 83 -9.18 -3.42 8.33
N HIS A 84 -10.39 -3.91 8.63
CA HIS A 84 -11.17 -3.47 9.76
C HIS A 84 -10.83 -4.35 10.95
N HIS A 85 -10.12 -3.80 11.92
CA HIS A 85 -9.94 -4.45 13.21
C HIS A 85 -11.01 -3.93 14.18
N PHE A 86 -11.61 -4.82 14.97
CA PHE A 86 -12.60 -4.45 15.98
C PHE A 86 -12.00 -3.54 17.07
N ASP A 87 -10.69 -3.61 17.27
CA ASP A 87 -9.94 -2.68 18.10
C ASP A 87 -9.60 -1.43 17.28
N LYS A 88 -10.29 -0.33 17.59
CA LYS A 88 -10.16 0.94 16.84
C LYS A 88 -8.75 1.52 16.88
N GLU A 89 -7.98 1.27 17.96
CA GLU A 89 -6.64 1.84 18.14
C GLU A 89 -5.60 1.16 17.26
N ASN A 90 -5.81 -0.13 16.91
CA ASN A 90 -4.90 -0.94 16.08
C ASN A 90 -5.42 -1.12 14.65
N SER A 91 -6.41 -0.36 14.21
CA SER A 91 -6.91 -0.46 12.84
C SER A 91 -5.95 0.17 11.82
N GLN A 92 -5.88 -0.40 10.62
CA GLN A 92 -5.10 0.20 9.51
C GLN A 92 -5.59 1.62 9.16
N VAL A 93 -6.89 1.89 9.35
CA VAL A 93 -7.47 3.24 9.22
C VAL A 93 -6.81 4.20 10.21
N HIS A 94 -6.67 3.79 11.48
CA HIS A 94 -6.03 4.60 12.50
C HIS A 94 -4.55 4.86 12.20
N ALA A 95 -3.82 3.84 11.74
CA ALA A 95 -2.43 3.97 11.34
C ALA A 95 -2.24 5.02 10.21
N ILE A 96 -3.13 5.01 9.21
CA ILE A 96 -3.10 6.01 8.13
C ILE A 96 -3.46 7.40 8.65
N LEU A 97 -4.49 7.54 9.49
CA LEU A 97 -4.87 8.83 10.07
C LEU A 97 -3.76 9.44 10.94
N ASN A 98 -2.91 8.62 11.53
CA ASN A 98 -1.74 9.08 12.28
C ASN A 98 -0.73 9.85 11.39
N SER A 99 -0.73 9.65 10.08
CA SER A 99 0.13 10.43 9.17
C SER A 99 -0.18 11.94 9.16
N LEU A 100 -1.37 12.33 9.66
CA LEU A 100 -1.74 13.74 9.82
C LEU A 100 -1.18 14.36 11.13
N ARG A 101 -0.55 13.57 11.96
CA ARG A 101 0.02 13.99 13.23
C ARG A 101 1.52 14.23 13.08
N PRO A 102 2.03 15.44 13.36
CA PRO A 102 3.44 15.75 13.18
C PRO A 102 4.37 15.07 14.20
N ASP A 103 3.80 14.55 15.29
CA ASP A 103 4.50 13.88 16.39
C ASP A 103 4.57 12.35 16.21
N VAL A 104 3.96 11.80 15.16
CA VAL A 104 3.91 10.37 14.90
C VAL A 104 4.65 10.04 13.60
N MET A 105 5.58 9.09 13.69
CA MET A 105 6.20 8.52 12.48
C MET A 105 5.18 7.71 11.69
N SER A 106 5.15 7.93 10.38
CA SER A 106 4.28 7.21 9.46
C SER A 106 4.93 7.18 8.06
N PRO A 107 4.56 6.24 7.19
CA PRO A 107 5.06 6.23 5.82
C PRO A 107 4.57 7.47 5.06
N ASN A 108 5.44 8.02 4.21
CA ASN A 108 5.08 9.12 3.30
C ASN A 108 4.21 8.61 2.14
N PHE A 109 4.50 7.38 1.68
CA PHE A 109 3.78 6.73 0.60
C PHE A 109 3.40 5.30 0.97
N ILE A 110 2.27 4.87 0.43
CA ILE A 110 1.88 3.47 0.35
C ILE A 110 2.09 3.04 -1.11
N LEU A 111 2.92 2.02 -1.32
CA LEU A 111 3.14 1.41 -2.63
C LEU A 111 2.49 0.03 -2.64
N GLN A 112 1.38 -0.11 -3.37
CA GLN A 112 0.72 -1.39 -3.56
C GLN A 112 1.03 -1.92 -4.96
N ILE A 113 1.45 -3.19 -5.07
CA ILE A 113 1.73 -3.86 -6.34
C ILE A 113 0.87 -5.10 -6.42
N ASN A 114 0.02 -5.16 -7.44
CA ASN A 114 -0.93 -6.25 -7.69
C ASN A 114 -0.47 -7.08 -8.89
N GLY A 115 -0.53 -8.39 -8.77
CA GLY A 115 -0.20 -9.32 -9.87
C GLY A 115 1.16 -10.01 -9.73
N VAL A 116 1.82 -9.89 -8.57
CA VAL A 116 3.13 -10.51 -8.32
C VAL A 116 2.98 -12.03 -8.20
N ASP A 117 3.88 -12.81 -8.81
CA ASP A 117 3.86 -14.26 -8.76
C ASP A 117 4.44 -14.83 -7.44
N GLU A 118 4.43 -16.15 -7.29
CA GLU A 118 4.91 -16.83 -6.07
C GLU A 118 6.42 -16.67 -5.83
N ASN A 119 7.18 -16.35 -6.88
CA ASN A 119 8.63 -16.15 -6.82
C ASN A 119 8.99 -14.64 -6.68
N GLY A 120 8.00 -13.78 -6.53
CA GLY A 120 8.18 -12.35 -6.40
C GLY A 120 8.37 -11.60 -7.73
N TYR A 121 8.10 -12.22 -8.88
CA TYR A 121 8.26 -11.55 -10.19
C TYR A 121 7.00 -10.82 -10.62
N CYS A 122 7.20 -9.69 -11.30
CA CYS A 122 6.20 -8.90 -11.99
C CYS A 122 6.28 -9.15 -13.51
N GLU A 123 5.57 -10.15 -14.01
CA GLU A 123 5.42 -10.35 -15.45
C GLU A 123 4.41 -9.34 -16.01
N GLU A 124 3.24 -9.25 -15.37
CA GLU A 124 2.18 -8.28 -15.63
C GLU A 124 1.60 -7.82 -14.30
N CYS A 125 1.88 -6.58 -13.92
CA CYS A 125 1.48 -6.02 -12.63
C CYS A 125 0.89 -4.62 -12.79
N VAL A 126 0.12 -4.21 -11.77
CA VAL A 126 -0.27 -2.80 -11.59
C VAL A 126 0.25 -2.32 -10.26
N ALA A 127 0.99 -1.21 -10.28
CA ALA A 127 1.40 -0.52 -9.06
C ALA A 127 0.55 0.72 -8.83
N ILE A 128 0.18 0.94 -7.58
CA ILE A 128 -0.53 2.13 -7.10
C ILE A 128 0.36 2.78 -6.05
N LYS A 129 0.79 4.01 -6.32
CA LYS A 129 1.52 4.83 -5.36
C LYS A 129 0.59 5.86 -4.76
N ILE A 130 0.36 5.78 -3.46
CA ILE A 130 -0.59 6.61 -2.72
C ILE A 130 0.19 7.49 -1.76
N GLN A 131 0.01 8.81 -1.85
CA GLN A 131 0.54 9.73 -0.86
C GLN A 131 -0.28 9.62 0.42
N THR A 132 0.35 9.19 1.51
CA THR A 132 -0.34 8.76 2.73
C THR A 132 -1.15 9.87 3.39
N ASP A 133 -0.62 11.09 3.45
CA ASP A 133 -1.30 12.23 4.07
C ASP A 133 -2.52 12.72 3.25
N VAL A 134 -2.45 12.63 1.91
CA VAL A 134 -3.59 12.93 1.03
C VAL A 134 -4.72 11.93 1.27
N PHE A 135 -4.37 10.65 1.30
CA PHE A 135 -5.35 9.60 1.58
C PHE A 135 -5.91 9.68 3.00
N ALA A 136 -5.09 10.05 3.99
CA ALA A 136 -5.54 10.26 5.36
C ALA A 136 -6.56 11.41 5.49
N ARG A 137 -6.38 12.51 4.73
CA ARG A 137 -7.38 13.58 4.67
C ARG A 137 -8.71 13.10 4.09
N TYR A 138 -8.66 12.37 2.99
CA TYR A 138 -9.84 11.74 2.39
C TYR A 138 -10.57 10.81 3.36
N LEU A 139 -9.85 9.92 4.06
CA LEU A 139 -10.42 9.06 5.10
C LEU A 139 -11.08 9.87 6.23
N LYS A 140 -10.45 10.95 6.66
CA LYS A 140 -10.99 11.82 7.70
C LYS A 140 -12.32 12.45 7.26
N GLU A 141 -12.43 12.88 6.02
CA GLU A 141 -13.68 13.41 5.44
C GLU A 141 -14.78 12.34 5.39
N LEU A 142 -14.48 11.12 4.97
CA LEU A 142 -15.44 10.01 4.98
C LEU A 142 -15.97 9.71 6.39
N ILE A 143 -15.10 9.75 7.40
CA ILE A 143 -15.47 9.55 8.80
C ILE A 143 -16.36 10.69 9.29
N GLN A 144 -16.00 11.95 9.02
CA GLN A 144 -16.76 13.13 9.42
C GLN A 144 -18.16 13.16 8.80
N ASN A 145 -18.28 12.67 7.55
CA ASN A 145 -19.54 12.60 6.83
C ASN A 145 -20.34 11.32 7.12
N ASN A 146 -19.83 10.41 7.97
CA ASN A 146 -20.43 9.11 8.28
C ASN A 146 -20.63 8.23 7.02
N THR A 147 -19.74 8.34 6.04
CA THR A 147 -19.81 7.58 4.77
C THR A 147 -18.79 6.44 4.66
N LEU A 148 -17.83 6.36 5.58
CA LEU A 148 -16.81 5.32 5.57
C LEU A 148 -17.43 3.89 5.63
N ASP A 149 -18.48 3.71 6.44
CA ASP A 149 -19.13 2.40 6.61
C ASP A 149 -19.79 1.90 5.31
N ASN A 150 -20.09 2.78 4.35
CA ASN A 150 -20.60 2.38 3.04
C ASN A 150 -19.55 1.61 2.21
N LEU A 151 -18.27 1.75 2.53
CA LEU A 151 -17.16 1.07 1.88
C LEU A 151 -16.79 -0.25 2.57
N PHE A 152 -17.47 -0.61 3.65
CA PHE A 152 -17.19 -1.82 4.38
C PHE A 152 -17.70 -3.07 3.65
N VAL A 153 -16.80 -4.03 3.43
CA VAL A 153 -17.10 -5.32 2.79
C VAL A 153 -17.03 -6.43 3.85
N PRO A 154 -18.18 -6.90 4.37
CA PRO A 154 -18.21 -7.85 5.51
C PRO A 154 -17.44 -9.14 5.26
N ARG A 155 -17.53 -9.72 4.05
CA ARG A 155 -16.83 -10.96 3.67
C ARG A 155 -15.31 -10.85 3.73
N LEU A 156 -14.76 -9.63 3.61
CA LEU A 156 -13.33 -9.35 3.63
C LEU A 156 -12.89 -8.78 4.98
N ALA A 157 -13.84 -8.45 5.87
CA ALA A 157 -13.59 -7.69 7.10
C ALA A 157 -12.70 -6.45 6.85
N SER A 158 -12.98 -5.72 5.76
CA SER A 158 -12.17 -4.59 5.32
C SER A 158 -13.00 -3.53 4.61
N TYR A 159 -12.48 -2.30 4.61
CA TYR A 159 -12.97 -1.23 3.74
C TYR A 159 -12.32 -1.37 2.36
N GLU A 160 -13.10 -1.23 1.29
CA GLU A 160 -12.63 -1.31 -0.08
C GLU A 160 -12.79 0.05 -0.77
N PHE A 161 -11.67 0.58 -1.25
CA PHE A 161 -11.60 1.87 -1.93
C PHE A 161 -11.32 1.65 -3.42
N GLN A 162 -12.12 2.28 -4.27
CA GLN A 162 -11.80 2.44 -5.68
C GLN A 162 -10.82 3.61 -5.80
N MET A 163 -9.59 3.36 -6.17
CA MET A 163 -8.57 4.43 -6.17
C MET A 163 -8.87 5.54 -7.17
N LYS A 164 -9.61 5.26 -8.25
CA LYS A 164 -10.13 6.30 -9.15
C LYS A 164 -11.01 7.32 -8.43
N ASP A 165 -11.86 6.87 -7.50
CA ASP A 165 -12.74 7.75 -6.73
C ASP A 165 -11.90 8.60 -5.76
N VAL A 166 -10.90 7.99 -5.10
CA VAL A 166 -9.94 8.71 -4.25
C VAL A 166 -9.22 9.79 -5.05
N PHE A 167 -8.75 9.47 -6.26
CA PHE A 167 -8.08 10.43 -7.13
C PHE A 167 -9.01 11.59 -7.54
N HIS A 168 -10.26 11.30 -7.90
CA HIS A 168 -11.24 12.34 -8.27
C HIS A 168 -11.53 13.28 -7.11
N GLU A 169 -11.73 12.75 -5.91
CA GLU A 169 -12.03 13.56 -4.72
C GLU A 169 -10.82 14.38 -4.25
N THR A 170 -9.62 13.84 -4.34
CA THR A 170 -8.40 14.50 -3.86
C THR A 170 -7.67 15.31 -4.93
N ASN A 171 -7.95 15.06 -6.21
CA ASN A 171 -7.30 15.64 -7.40
C ASN A 171 -5.76 15.51 -7.39
N SER A 172 -5.21 14.64 -6.56
CA SER A 172 -3.76 14.41 -6.44
C SER A 172 -3.45 13.21 -5.55
N GLY A 173 -2.17 12.88 -5.42
CA GLY A 173 -1.66 11.94 -4.41
C GLY A 173 -1.85 10.47 -4.72
N VAL A 174 -2.36 10.11 -5.90
CA VAL A 174 -2.45 8.73 -6.39
C VAL A 174 -1.88 8.65 -7.79
N ASP A 175 -0.87 7.82 -7.97
CA ASP A 175 -0.27 7.52 -9.28
C ASP A 175 -0.48 6.03 -9.59
N TYR A 176 -0.77 5.74 -10.87
CA TYR A 176 -0.93 4.38 -11.39
C TYR A 176 0.17 4.05 -12.38
N TYR A 177 0.66 2.83 -12.30
CA TYR A 177 1.69 2.30 -13.18
C TYR A 177 1.31 0.91 -13.65
N TYR A 178 1.35 0.70 -14.95
CA TYR A 178 1.30 -0.62 -15.55
C TYR A 178 2.73 -1.13 -15.76
N ILE A 179 2.96 -2.37 -15.38
CA ILE A 179 4.28 -3.00 -15.44
C ILE A 179 4.14 -4.26 -16.28
N GLU A 180 4.88 -4.32 -17.38
CA GLU A 180 4.93 -5.47 -18.26
C GLU A 180 6.39 -5.76 -18.61
N ASN A 181 6.85 -6.97 -18.33
CA ASN A 181 8.24 -7.39 -18.57
C ASN A 181 9.27 -6.37 -18.05
N ASN A 182 9.10 -5.88 -16.83
CA ASN A 182 9.90 -4.84 -16.17
C ASN A 182 9.88 -3.45 -16.85
N THR A 183 8.99 -3.24 -17.80
CA THR A 183 8.75 -1.92 -18.39
C THR A 183 7.62 -1.22 -17.63
N ILE A 184 7.91 -0.04 -17.08
CA ILE A 184 6.97 0.75 -16.31
C ILE A 184 6.35 1.81 -17.21
N THR A 185 5.03 1.82 -17.29
CA THR A 185 4.25 2.86 -17.98
C THR A 185 3.33 3.54 -16.97
N LYS A 186 3.49 4.86 -16.79
CA LYS A 186 2.56 5.63 -15.97
C LYS A 186 1.26 5.78 -16.75
N THR A 187 0.15 5.29 -16.16
CA THR A 187 -1.18 5.38 -16.76
C THR A 187 -1.93 6.59 -16.20
N ALA A 188 -2.73 7.25 -17.05
CA ALA A 188 -3.69 8.21 -16.56
C ALA A 188 -4.82 7.44 -15.83
N SER A 189 -5.39 8.03 -14.78
CA SER A 189 -6.45 7.43 -13.96
C SER A 189 -7.74 7.09 -14.73
N ASN A 190 -7.81 7.42 -16.03
CA ASN A 190 -8.99 7.30 -16.89
C ASN A 190 -8.90 6.22 -17.96
N ASP A 191 -7.83 5.42 -18.03
CA ASP A 191 -7.75 4.33 -18.99
C ASP A 191 -8.54 3.11 -18.48
N ASP A 192 -9.87 3.24 -18.50
CA ASP A 192 -10.79 2.13 -18.50
C ASP A 192 -10.79 1.52 -19.92
N ASN A 193 -10.00 0.48 -20.14
CA ASN A 193 -10.18 -0.47 -21.22
C ASN A 193 -10.38 -1.87 -20.65
#